data_adc5122c641e515c3d0afbf555bd53f3
#
_entry.id   adc5122c641e515c3d0afbf555bd53f3
#
_cell.length_a   1.000
_cell.length_b   1.000
_cell.length_c   1.000
_cell.angle_alpha   90.00
_cell.angle_beta   90.00
_cell.angle_gamma   90.00
#
_symmetry.space_group_name_H-M   'P 1'
#
loop_
_entity.id
_entity.type
_entity.pdbx_description
1 polymer ?
#
loop_
_entity_poly.entity_id
_entity_poly.type
_entity_poly.pdbx_seq_one_letter_code
_entity_poly.pdbx_strand_id
1 'polypeptide(L)'
;MTRTERLLELLQILRAQRYPITASTLSEILGISVRSLYRDIKTLQYQGVSIEGGAGIGYIVKSDFHLPPLNLSHEEINAITLGLNWVSHNTDRDFKITAKSALAKIHAVIPDELKNLIESQSYLIGPSENNEIYFECVRNAIKKRMRIKLKYCDKKDCYSSRIIWPIGLVYMESCWLLVAWCEMRNDFRHFRTDRIQDIVQLDSTYSESREVLLKKWRLKEGICEEKEY
;
A
#
# COMPACT_ATOMS: atom_id res chain seq x y z
N MET A 1 -33.31 20.75 4.08
CA MET A 1 -31.93 20.41 3.83
C MET A 1 -31.17 21.63 3.32
N THR A 2 -30.12 22.05 3.98
CA THR A 2 -29.30 23.19 3.52
C THR A 2 -28.45 22.76 2.30
N ARG A 3 -27.91 23.75 1.55
CA ARG A 3 -27.08 23.44 0.40
C ARG A 3 -25.82 22.64 0.80
N THR A 4 -25.25 22.93 1.95
CA THR A 4 -24.04 22.25 2.45
C THR A 4 -24.35 20.80 2.81
N GLU A 5 -25.43 20.55 3.53
CA GLU A 5 -25.88 19.18 3.84
C GLU A 5 -26.09 18.36 2.57
N ARG A 6 -26.74 18.96 1.56
CA ARG A 6 -26.99 18.30 0.28
C ARG A 6 -25.72 17.96 -0.50
N LEU A 7 -24.72 18.84 -0.50
CA LEU A 7 -23.41 18.56 -1.13
C LEU A 7 -22.70 17.39 -0.44
N LEU A 8 -22.75 17.34 0.88
CA LEU A 8 -22.16 16.23 1.64
C LEU A 8 -22.89 14.91 1.36
N GLU A 9 -24.21 14.94 1.32
CA GLU A 9 -25.03 13.76 1.03
C GLU A 9 -24.81 13.26 -0.41
N LEU A 10 -24.77 14.16 -1.39
CA LEU A 10 -24.44 13.85 -2.78
C LEU A 10 -23.07 13.16 -2.88
N LEU A 11 -22.07 13.70 -2.17
CA LEU A 11 -20.73 13.13 -2.15
C LEU A 11 -20.71 11.73 -1.52
N GLN A 12 -21.45 11.50 -0.43
CA GLN A 12 -21.56 10.19 0.20
C GLN A 12 -22.23 9.17 -0.72
N ILE A 13 -23.33 9.55 -1.38
CA ILE A 13 -24.02 8.68 -2.34
C ILE A 13 -23.08 8.28 -3.47
N LEU A 14 -22.38 9.25 -4.07
CA LEU A 14 -21.46 8.98 -5.17
C LEU A 14 -20.27 8.09 -4.75
N ARG A 15 -19.76 8.25 -3.53
CA ARG A 15 -18.66 7.41 -2.98
C ARG A 15 -19.10 5.98 -2.69
N ALA A 16 -20.38 5.76 -2.34
CA ALA A 16 -20.89 4.42 -2.06
C ALA A 16 -21.12 3.60 -3.33
N GLN A 17 -21.11 4.21 -4.51
CA GLN A 17 -21.40 3.54 -5.77
C GLN A 17 -20.15 2.92 -6.41
N ARG A 18 -20.29 1.68 -6.87
CA ARG A 18 -19.27 0.98 -7.68
C ARG A 18 -19.43 1.21 -9.18
N TYR A 19 -20.58 1.68 -9.60
CA TYR A 19 -20.94 1.95 -11.01
C TYR A 19 -21.53 3.35 -11.16
N PRO A 20 -21.46 3.96 -12.35
CA PRO A 20 -22.04 5.28 -12.58
C PRO A 20 -23.54 5.29 -12.27
N ILE A 21 -24.00 6.27 -11.48
CA ILE A 21 -25.40 6.50 -11.16
C ILE A 21 -25.92 7.67 -11.99
N THR A 22 -27.15 7.54 -12.54
CA THR A 22 -27.72 8.54 -13.43
C THR A 22 -28.13 9.82 -12.70
N ALA A 23 -28.15 10.96 -13.42
CA ALA A 23 -28.58 12.22 -12.85
C ALA A 23 -30.06 12.20 -12.41
N SER A 24 -30.92 11.46 -13.08
CA SER A 24 -32.32 11.29 -12.67
C SER A 24 -32.42 10.59 -11.32
N THR A 25 -31.75 9.45 -11.17
CA THR A 25 -31.75 8.69 -9.91
C THR A 25 -31.19 9.53 -8.75
N LEU A 26 -30.06 10.25 -8.97
CA LEU A 26 -29.50 11.14 -7.95
C LEU A 26 -30.46 12.28 -7.57
N SER A 27 -31.14 12.86 -8.56
CA SER A 27 -32.11 13.95 -8.31
C SER A 27 -33.33 13.46 -7.52
N GLU A 28 -33.79 12.23 -7.79
CA GLU A 28 -34.89 11.59 -7.05
C GLU A 28 -34.47 11.30 -5.59
N ILE A 29 -33.29 10.71 -5.36
CA ILE A 29 -32.80 10.40 -4.01
C ILE A 29 -32.65 11.67 -3.17
N LEU A 30 -32.10 12.75 -3.76
CA LEU A 30 -31.87 14.01 -3.07
C LEU A 30 -33.09 14.94 -3.02
N GLY A 31 -34.21 14.59 -3.71
CA GLY A 31 -35.39 15.40 -3.77
C GLY A 31 -35.20 16.77 -4.44
N ILE A 32 -34.34 16.88 -5.46
CA ILE A 32 -33.99 18.12 -6.14
C ILE A 32 -34.14 18.00 -7.66
N SER A 33 -34.17 19.16 -8.35
CA SER A 33 -34.19 19.15 -9.81
C SER A 33 -32.85 18.70 -10.39
N VAL A 34 -32.86 18.05 -11.54
CA VAL A 34 -31.64 17.65 -12.30
C VAL A 34 -30.71 18.86 -12.57
N ARG A 35 -31.29 20.05 -12.80
CA ARG A 35 -30.53 21.30 -12.98
C ARG A 35 -29.75 21.69 -11.71
N SER A 36 -30.38 21.52 -10.54
CA SER A 36 -29.73 21.77 -9.25
C SER A 36 -28.60 20.77 -9.00
N LEU A 37 -28.85 19.49 -9.32
CA LEU A 37 -27.85 18.43 -9.23
C LEU A 37 -26.58 18.74 -10.06
N TYR A 38 -26.73 19.15 -11.31
CA TYR A 38 -25.58 19.52 -12.14
C TYR A 38 -24.79 20.69 -11.58
N ARG A 39 -25.43 21.65 -10.94
CA ARG A 39 -24.75 22.75 -10.25
C ARG A 39 -23.97 22.25 -9.03
N ASP A 40 -24.55 21.32 -8.29
CA ASP A 40 -23.92 20.75 -7.10
C ASP A 40 -22.73 19.85 -7.49
N ILE A 41 -22.85 19.04 -8.54
CA ILE A 41 -21.73 18.25 -9.12
C ILE A 41 -20.58 19.18 -9.53
N LYS A 42 -20.86 20.26 -10.27
CA LYS A 42 -19.85 21.26 -10.64
C LYS A 42 -19.19 21.88 -9.42
N THR A 43 -19.95 22.18 -8.39
CA THR A 43 -19.41 22.74 -7.14
C THR A 43 -18.41 21.76 -6.49
N LEU A 44 -18.77 20.47 -6.40
CA LEU A 44 -17.86 19.44 -5.88
C LEU A 44 -16.60 19.28 -6.73
N GLN A 45 -16.75 19.32 -8.06
CA GLN A 45 -15.60 19.27 -8.98
C GLN A 45 -14.67 20.48 -8.79
N TYR A 46 -15.20 21.70 -8.62
CA TYR A 46 -14.41 22.90 -8.30
C TYR A 46 -13.71 22.81 -6.94
N GLN A 47 -14.28 22.05 -5.98
CA GLN A 47 -13.68 21.77 -4.68
C GLN A 47 -12.64 20.62 -4.72
N GLY A 48 -12.33 20.11 -5.92
CA GLY A 48 -11.27 19.09 -6.11
C GLY A 48 -11.77 17.65 -6.04
N VAL A 49 -13.09 17.41 -5.98
CA VAL A 49 -13.62 16.05 -6.06
C VAL A 49 -13.57 15.56 -7.51
N SER A 50 -12.85 14.47 -7.77
CA SER A 50 -12.76 13.87 -9.10
C SER A 50 -14.02 13.11 -9.45
N ILE A 51 -15.03 13.79 -10.01
CA ILE A 51 -16.28 13.20 -10.49
C ILE A 51 -16.20 13.04 -12.01
N GLU A 52 -16.26 11.80 -12.48
CA GLU A 52 -16.32 11.45 -13.89
C GLU A 52 -17.75 11.10 -14.30
N GLY A 53 -18.05 11.27 -15.60
CA GLY A 53 -19.34 10.95 -16.17
C GLY A 53 -20.03 12.15 -16.83
N GLY A 54 -21.29 11.94 -17.24
CA GLY A 54 -22.07 12.95 -17.94
C GLY A 54 -23.53 12.56 -18.11
N ALA A 55 -24.27 13.44 -18.76
CA ALA A 55 -25.68 13.21 -19.07
C ALA A 55 -25.83 11.93 -19.91
N GLY A 56 -26.73 11.02 -19.50
CA GLY A 56 -26.98 9.74 -20.14
C GLY A 56 -26.07 8.60 -19.75
N ILE A 57 -24.84 8.86 -19.25
CA ILE A 57 -23.88 7.83 -18.82
C ILE A 57 -23.97 7.61 -17.30
N GLY A 58 -24.28 8.67 -16.55
CA GLY A 58 -24.23 8.70 -15.10
C GLY A 58 -22.95 9.32 -14.56
N TYR A 59 -22.86 9.44 -13.24
CA TYR A 59 -21.75 10.05 -12.50
C TYR A 59 -21.17 9.07 -11.51
N ILE A 60 -19.85 9.08 -11.39
CA ILE A 60 -19.10 8.29 -10.41
C ILE A 60 -17.94 9.13 -9.90
N VAL A 61 -17.64 9.01 -8.62
CA VAL A 61 -16.39 9.57 -8.08
C VAL A 61 -15.26 8.63 -8.49
N LYS A 62 -14.27 9.15 -9.23
CA LYS A 62 -13.02 8.44 -9.43
C LYS A 62 -12.36 8.34 -8.07
N SER A 63 -12.24 7.14 -7.56
CA SER A 63 -11.58 6.91 -6.30
C SER A 63 -10.07 7.20 -6.44
N ASP A 64 -9.68 8.46 -6.24
CA ASP A 64 -8.48 8.66 -5.44
C ASP A 64 -8.82 7.99 -4.11
N PHE A 65 -8.09 6.93 -3.78
CA PHE A 65 -8.40 6.04 -2.65
C PHE A 65 -8.35 6.83 -1.34
N HIS A 66 -9.44 7.52 -1.03
CA HIS A 66 -9.62 8.24 0.23
C HIS A 66 -10.40 7.31 1.15
N LEU A 67 -9.75 6.84 2.18
CA LEU A 67 -10.42 6.13 3.25
C LEU A 67 -11.55 7.01 3.80
N PRO A 68 -12.76 6.45 4.00
CA PRO A 68 -13.81 7.16 4.72
C PRO A 68 -13.30 7.55 6.13
N PRO A 69 -13.94 8.50 6.83
CA PRO A 69 -13.58 8.82 8.21
C PRO A 69 -13.53 7.54 9.05
N LEU A 70 -12.35 7.20 9.55
CA LEU A 70 -12.14 6.05 10.42
C LEU A 70 -12.27 6.56 11.86
N ASN A 71 -13.22 6.01 12.61
CA ASN A 71 -13.31 6.23 14.05
C ASN A 71 -12.32 5.27 14.74
N LEU A 72 -11.10 5.74 14.93
CA LEU A 72 -10.04 4.96 15.56
C LEU A 72 -10.02 5.24 17.07
N SER A 73 -9.90 4.17 17.88
CA SER A 73 -9.62 4.27 19.31
C SER A 73 -8.16 4.73 19.55
N HIS A 74 -7.86 5.09 20.80
CA HIS A 74 -6.50 5.47 21.21
C HIS A 74 -5.50 4.33 20.98
N GLU A 75 -5.90 3.11 21.30
CA GLU A 75 -5.08 1.90 21.15
C GLU A 75 -4.79 1.61 19.67
N GLU A 76 -5.78 1.80 18.80
CA GLU A 76 -5.62 1.61 17.35
C GLU A 76 -4.69 2.66 16.75
N ILE A 77 -4.82 3.93 17.16
CA ILE A 77 -3.90 5.00 16.75
C ILE A 77 -2.47 4.69 17.20
N ASN A 78 -2.30 4.19 18.43
CA ASN A 78 -1.01 3.79 18.97
C ASN A 78 -0.39 2.65 18.15
N ALA A 79 -1.17 1.62 17.84
CA ALA A 79 -0.71 0.49 17.03
C ALA A 79 -0.30 0.94 15.63
N ILE A 80 -1.09 1.79 14.97
CA ILE A 80 -0.78 2.36 13.66
C ILE A 80 0.51 3.19 13.72
N THR A 81 0.65 4.06 14.72
CA THR A 81 1.82 4.92 14.89
C THR A 81 3.09 4.11 15.12
N LEU A 82 3.03 3.08 15.97
CA LEU A 82 4.14 2.15 16.20
C LEU A 82 4.53 1.44 14.89
N GLY A 83 3.56 0.93 14.14
CA GLY A 83 3.79 0.28 12.85
C GLY A 83 4.43 1.21 11.81
N LEU A 84 3.94 2.46 11.69
CA LEU A 84 4.50 3.45 10.78
C LEU A 84 5.91 3.89 11.19
N ASN A 85 6.18 4.03 12.49
CA ASN A 85 7.52 4.29 13.01
C ASN A 85 8.46 3.12 12.68
N TRP A 86 8.02 1.88 12.90
CA TRP A 86 8.81 0.71 12.53
C TRP A 86 9.14 0.71 11.02
N VAL A 87 8.16 0.95 10.16
CA VAL A 87 8.35 1.05 8.71
C VAL A 87 9.35 2.16 8.38
N SER A 88 9.27 3.31 9.03
CA SER A 88 10.18 4.43 8.78
C SER A 88 11.64 4.16 9.13
N HIS A 89 11.93 3.19 10.01
CA HIS A 89 13.28 2.83 10.43
C HIS A 89 13.82 1.56 9.76
N ASN A 90 12.92 0.68 9.30
CA ASN A 90 13.29 -0.66 8.83
C ASN A 90 13.05 -0.89 7.33
N THR A 91 12.70 0.16 6.56
CA THR A 91 12.47 0.02 5.12
C THR A 91 13.25 1.04 4.31
N ASP A 92 13.15 0.95 2.98
CA ASP A 92 13.81 1.87 2.05
C ASP A 92 13.28 3.31 2.13
N ARG A 93 14.00 4.21 1.44
CA ARG A 93 13.75 5.65 1.42
C ARG A 93 12.30 6.01 1.04
N ASP A 94 11.72 5.33 0.06
CA ASP A 94 10.38 5.67 -0.44
C ASP A 94 9.30 5.31 0.59
N PHE A 95 9.39 4.11 1.18
CA PHE A 95 8.51 3.71 2.26
C PHE A 95 8.67 4.55 3.52
N LYS A 96 9.91 4.95 3.84
CA LYS A 96 10.20 5.87 4.94
C LYS A 96 9.52 7.22 4.75
N ILE A 97 9.59 7.81 3.54
CA ILE A 97 8.91 9.08 3.21
C ILE A 97 7.39 8.89 3.32
N THR A 98 6.87 7.79 2.77
CA THR A 98 5.43 7.49 2.80
C THR A 98 4.93 7.30 4.22
N ALA A 99 5.64 6.54 5.07
CA ALA A 99 5.30 6.33 6.47
C ALA A 99 5.31 7.65 7.26
N LYS A 100 6.34 8.50 7.07
CA LYS A 100 6.39 9.83 7.69
C LYS A 100 5.25 10.73 7.24
N SER A 101 4.87 10.70 5.95
CA SER A 101 3.72 11.44 5.44
C SER A 101 2.40 10.96 6.07
N ALA A 102 2.22 9.65 6.22
CA ALA A 102 1.05 9.08 6.89
C ALA A 102 0.99 9.50 8.38
N LEU A 103 2.11 9.41 9.11
CA LEU A 103 2.23 9.89 10.48
C LEU A 103 1.85 11.38 10.60
N ALA A 104 2.38 12.23 9.72
CA ALA A 104 2.06 13.66 9.73
C ALA A 104 0.56 13.93 9.54
N LYS A 105 -0.13 13.16 8.66
CA LYS A 105 -1.58 13.27 8.46
C LYS A 105 -2.36 12.84 9.70
N ILE A 106 -1.94 11.77 10.38
CA ILE A 106 -2.54 11.31 11.61
C ILE A 106 -2.34 12.35 12.70
N HIS A 107 -1.12 12.85 12.91
CA HIS A 107 -0.81 13.90 13.87
C HIS A 107 -1.60 15.20 13.65
N ALA A 108 -1.94 15.52 12.39
CA ALA A 108 -2.71 16.73 12.09
C ALA A 108 -4.17 16.68 12.58
N VAL A 109 -4.74 15.48 12.78
CA VAL A 109 -6.15 15.31 13.18
C VAL A 109 -6.32 14.83 14.63
N ILE A 110 -5.24 14.44 15.30
CA ILE A 110 -5.26 13.99 16.70
C ILE A 110 -5.26 15.19 17.66
N PRO A 111 -6.09 15.19 18.73
CA PRO A 111 -6.00 16.17 19.81
C PRO A 111 -4.62 16.21 20.46
N ASP A 112 -4.21 17.39 20.97
CA ASP A 112 -2.85 17.59 21.51
C ASP A 112 -2.58 16.72 22.76
N GLU A 113 -3.60 16.39 23.53
CA GLU A 113 -3.51 15.47 24.67
C GLU A 113 -3.05 14.07 24.25
N LEU A 114 -3.50 13.61 23.08
CA LEU A 114 -3.12 12.32 22.54
C LEU A 114 -1.74 12.34 21.86
N LYS A 115 -1.31 13.48 21.32
CA LYS A 115 0.06 13.63 20.79
C LYS A 115 1.09 13.38 21.88
N ASN A 116 0.90 13.99 23.06
CA ASN A 116 1.78 13.81 24.21
C ASN A 116 1.81 12.35 24.69
N LEU A 117 0.67 11.63 24.65
CA LEU A 117 0.60 10.21 24.98
C LEU A 117 1.37 9.35 23.98
N ILE A 118 1.28 9.64 22.69
CA ILE A 118 2.01 8.92 21.64
C ILE A 118 3.53 9.18 21.75
N GLU A 119 3.93 10.42 22.02
CA GLU A 119 5.35 10.79 22.17
C GLU A 119 5.97 10.22 23.46
N SER A 120 5.17 10.02 24.51
CA SER A 120 5.62 9.42 25.77
C SER A 120 5.64 7.89 25.78
N GLN A 121 5.32 7.24 24.66
CA GLN A 121 5.30 5.78 24.59
C GLN A 121 6.67 5.15 24.80
N SER A 122 6.65 4.09 25.62
CA SER A 122 7.85 3.32 26.00
C SER A 122 8.43 2.45 24.87
N TYR A 123 7.83 2.46 23.68
CA TYR A 123 8.28 1.65 22.55
C TYR A 123 9.24 2.44 21.67
N LEU A 124 10.53 2.26 21.92
CA LEU A 124 11.59 2.82 21.10
C LEU A 124 12.00 1.79 20.04
N ILE A 125 12.00 2.23 18.77
CA ILE A 125 12.51 1.42 17.67
C ILE A 125 13.97 1.78 17.49
N GLY A 126 14.85 0.81 17.76
CA GLY A 126 16.29 0.97 17.53
C GLY A 126 16.64 1.11 16.04
N PRO A 127 17.77 1.73 15.72
CA PRO A 127 18.25 1.79 14.35
C PRO A 127 18.51 0.36 13.84
N SER A 128 18.04 0.07 12.63
CA SER A 128 18.30 -1.18 11.93
C SER A 128 19.43 -0.96 10.92
N GLU A 129 20.48 -1.79 10.97
CA GLU A 129 21.54 -1.83 9.96
C GLU A 129 21.10 -2.50 8.66
N ASN A 130 19.89 -2.22 8.19
CA ASN A 130 19.40 -2.81 6.96
C ASN A 130 20.04 -2.14 5.74
N ASN A 131 20.58 -2.95 4.84
CA ASN A 131 21.06 -2.52 3.52
C ASN A 131 19.85 -2.05 2.68
N GLU A 132 19.44 -0.79 2.85
CA GLU A 132 18.33 -0.15 2.12
C GLU A 132 18.58 -0.10 0.60
N ILE A 133 19.83 -0.28 0.17
CA ILE A 133 20.33 -0.06 -1.20
C ILE A 133 19.59 -0.90 -2.23
N TYR A 134 19.17 -2.10 -1.87
CA TYR A 134 18.58 -3.04 -2.83
C TYR A 134 17.06 -3.12 -2.81
N PHE A 135 16.39 -2.54 -1.81
CA PHE A 135 14.93 -2.66 -1.64
C PHE A 135 14.15 -2.08 -2.80
N GLU A 136 14.52 -0.90 -3.27
CA GLU A 136 13.86 -0.24 -4.39
C GLU A 136 13.96 -1.07 -5.67
N CYS A 137 15.17 -1.56 -5.97
CA CYS A 137 15.42 -2.43 -7.13
C CYS A 137 14.55 -3.70 -7.06
N VAL A 138 14.52 -4.36 -5.90
CA VAL A 138 13.73 -5.58 -5.67
C VAL A 138 12.22 -5.30 -5.82
N ARG A 139 11.69 -4.23 -5.19
CA ARG A 139 10.28 -3.88 -5.31
C ARG A 139 9.87 -3.57 -6.75
N ASN A 140 10.70 -2.82 -7.47
CA ASN A 140 10.47 -2.52 -8.88
C ASN A 140 10.46 -3.78 -9.73
N ALA A 141 11.41 -4.70 -9.49
CA ALA A 141 11.47 -5.97 -10.18
C ALA A 141 10.26 -6.87 -9.85
N ILE A 142 9.81 -6.93 -8.61
CA ILE A 142 8.58 -7.64 -8.22
C ILE A 142 7.37 -7.06 -8.95
N LYS A 143 7.20 -5.72 -8.93
CA LYS A 143 6.07 -5.04 -9.57
C LYS A 143 6.02 -5.26 -11.08
N LYS A 144 7.18 -5.23 -11.73
CA LYS A 144 7.31 -5.40 -13.19
C LYS A 144 7.55 -6.85 -13.62
N ARG A 145 7.62 -7.79 -12.71
CA ARG A 145 7.94 -9.21 -12.92
C ARG A 145 9.27 -9.39 -13.66
N MET A 146 10.28 -8.60 -13.31
CA MET A 146 11.60 -8.65 -13.93
C MET A 146 12.49 -9.67 -13.23
N ARG A 147 13.33 -10.35 -14.02
CA ARG A 147 14.38 -11.22 -13.49
C ARG A 147 15.49 -10.39 -12.87
N ILE A 148 16.13 -10.93 -11.85
CA ILE A 148 17.24 -10.30 -11.16
C ILE A 148 18.47 -11.22 -11.22
N LYS A 149 19.63 -10.64 -11.53
CA LYS A 149 20.92 -11.25 -11.29
C LYS A 149 21.43 -10.79 -9.94
N LEU A 150 21.68 -11.76 -9.05
CA LEU A 150 22.05 -11.56 -7.66
C LEU A 150 23.46 -12.12 -7.42
N LYS A 151 24.36 -11.31 -6.83
CA LYS A 151 25.59 -11.81 -6.20
C LYS A 151 25.35 -11.99 -4.72
N TYR A 152 25.55 -13.18 -4.23
CA TYR A 152 25.19 -13.59 -2.88
C TYR A 152 26.35 -14.29 -2.17
N CYS A 153 26.57 -13.91 -0.90
CA CYS A 153 27.49 -14.56 0.01
C CYS A 153 26.68 -15.43 0.99
N ASP A 154 26.92 -16.74 1.00
CA ASP A 154 26.21 -17.65 1.89
C ASP A 154 26.78 -17.66 3.33
N LYS A 155 26.21 -18.53 4.20
CA LYS A 155 26.67 -18.68 5.60
C LYS A 155 28.12 -19.20 5.73
N LYS A 156 28.66 -19.75 4.65
CA LYS A 156 30.00 -20.34 4.60
C LYS A 156 30.99 -19.43 3.84
N ASP A 157 30.63 -18.16 3.69
CA ASP A 157 31.38 -17.15 2.93
C ASP A 157 31.63 -17.53 1.46
N CYS A 158 30.82 -18.42 0.91
CA CYS A 158 30.87 -18.79 -0.50
C CYS A 158 30.06 -17.81 -1.37
N TYR A 159 30.77 -17.21 -2.33
CA TYR A 159 30.17 -16.30 -3.29
C TYR A 159 29.53 -17.06 -4.44
N SER A 160 28.34 -16.62 -4.85
CA SER A 160 27.63 -17.20 -5.98
C SER A 160 26.85 -16.14 -6.74
N SER A 161 26.75 -16.31 -8.08
CA SER A 161 25.86 -15.50 -8.92
C SER A 161 24.63 -16.31 -9.25
N ARG A 162 23.45 -15.70 -9.07
CA ARG A 162 22.14 -16.35 -9.25
C ARG A 162 21.26 -15.52 -10.13
N ILE A 163 20.47 -16.16 -11.00
CA ILE A 163 19.33 -15.53 -11.65
C ILE A 163 18.10 -15.98 -10.87
N ILE A 164 17.31 -15.01 -10.44
CA ILE A 164 16.14 -15.22 -9.60
C ILE A 164 14.91 -14.47 -10.14
N TRP A 165 13.72 -14.97 -9.81
CA TRP A 165 12.44 -14.34 -10.02
C TRP A 165 11.92 -13.85 -8.66
N PRO A 166 12.03 -12.58 -8.34
CA PRO A 166 11.65 -12.08 -7.04
C PRO A 166 10.13 -12.08 -6.92
N ILE A 167 9.61 -12.63 -5.80
CA ILE A 167 8.17 -12.70 -5.55
C ILE A 167 7.72 -11.94 -4.30
N GLY A 168 8.60 -11.75 -3.32
CA GLY A 168 8.27 -11.04 -2.09
C GLY A 168 9.47 -10.68 -1.24
N LEU A 169 9.26 -9.72 -0.35
CA LEU A 169 10.15 -9.41 0.76
C LEU A 169 9.43 -9.76 2.05
N VAL A 170 10.08 -10.52 2.92
CA VAL A 170 9.53 -10.96 4.22
C VAL A 170 10.51 -10.56 5.31
N TYR A 171 10.01 -9.94 6.37
CA TYR A 171 10.82 -9.64 7.56
C TYR A 171 10.71 -10.81 8.54
N MET A 172 11.83 -11.40 8.89
CA MET A 172 11.92 -12.51 9.84
C MET A 172 13.13 -12.36 10.75
N GLU A 173 12.95 -12.61 12.05
CA GLU A 173 14.01 -12.72 13.05
C GLU A 173 15.05 -11.58 13.06
N SER A 174 14.72 -10.37 12.73
CA SER A 174 15.64 -9.23 12.63
C SER A 174 16.29 -9.00 11.26
N CYS A 175 15.94 -9.73 10.22
CA CYS A 175 16.44 -9.44 8.89
C CYS A 175 15.37 -9.57 7.81
N TRP A 176 15.57 -8.88 6.71
CA TRP A 176 14.74 -9.04 5.53
C TRP A 176 15.21 -10.23 4.68
N LEU A 177 14.23 -11.00 4.21
CA LEU A 177 14.45 -12.12 3.29
C LEU A 177 13.80 -11.77 1.94
N LEU A 178 14.59 -11.85 0.89
CA LEU A 178 14.08 -11.84 -0.48
C LEU A 178 13.65 -13.26 -0.85
N VAL A 179 12.36 -13.46 -1.01
CA VAL A 179 11.78 -14.72 -1.48
C VAL A 179 11.76 -14.71 -2.99
N ALA A 180 12.34 -15.72 -3.61
CA ALA A 180 12.45 -15.82 -5.05
C ALA A 180 12.51 -17.27 -5.55
N TRP A 181 12.08 -17.50 -6.79
CA TRP A 181 12.42 -18.69 -7.53
C TRP A 181 13.85 -18.57 -8.05
N CYS A 182 14.68 -19.55 -7.78
CA CYS A 182 16.08 -19.57 -8.20
C CYS A 182 16.25 -20.49 -9.42
N GLU A 183 16.61 -19.95 -10.57
CA GLU A 183 16.79 -20.73 -11.81
C GLU A 183 17.85 -21.80 -11.69
N MET A 184 18.98 -21.52 -11.02
CA MET A 184 20.06 -22.49 -10.84
C MET A 184 19.63 -23.70 -10.01
N ARG A 185 18.75 -23.50 -9.02
CA ARG A 185 18.28 -24.58 -8.13
C ARG A 185 16.94 -25.15 -8.58
N ASN A 186 16.29 -24.52 -9.52
CA ASN A 186 14.94 -24.83 -9.96
C ASN A 186 13.96 -25.00 -8.79
N ASP A 187 14.06 -24.04 -7.83
CA ASP A 187 13.34 -24.10 -6.57
C ASP A 187 13.23 -22.72 -5.89
N PHE A 188 12.28 -22.58 -4.97
CA PHE A 188 12.16 -21.38 -4.13
C PHE A 188 13.34 -21.31 -3.16
N ARG A 189 13.86 -20.09 -2.99
CA ARG A 189 14.95 -19.79 -2.05
C ARG A 189 14.69 -18.45 -1.36
N HIS A 190 15.21 -18.38 -0.13
CA HIS A 190 15.22 -17.20 0.69
C HIS A 190 16.63 -16.62 0.73
N PHE A 191 16.77 -15.38 0.33
CA PHE A 191 18.05 -14.69 0.34
C PHE A 191 17.99 -13.58 1.39
N ARG A 192 18.84 -13.65 2.40
CA ARG A 192 18.97 -12.57 3.39
C ARG A 192 19.49 -11.32 2.69
N THR A 193 18.83 -10.19 2.89
CA THR A 193 19.21 -8.95 2.19
C THR A 193 20.56 -8.41 2.63
N ASP A 194 20.95 -8.63 3.89
CA ASP A 194 22.26 -8.25 4.44
C ASP A 194 23.45 -9.04 3.84
N ARG A 195 23.20 -10.13 3.11
CA ARG A 195 24.20 -10.95 2.43
C ARG A 195 24.25 -10.74 0.93
N ILE A 196 23.43 -9.86 0.41
CA ILE A 196 23.45 -9.47 -0.98
C ILE A 196 24.63 -8.52 -1.18
N GLN A 197 25.52 -8.88 -2.11
CA GLN A 197 26.68 -8.06 -2.46
C GLN A 197 26.42 -7.14 -3.63
N ASP A 198 25.57 -7.60 -4.56
CA ASP A 198 25.25 -6.84 -5.76
C ASP A 198 23.94 -7.36 -6.36
N ILE A 199 23.17 -6.48 -6.97
CA ILE A 199 21.90 -6.80 -7.58
C ILE A 199 21.72 -6.01 -8.89
N VAL A 200 21.38 -6.72 -9.96
CA VAL A 200 21.13 -6.11 -11.27
C VAL A 200 19.80 -6.63 -11.79
N GLN A 201 18.89 -5.72 -12.08
CA GLN A 201 17.64 -6.05 -12.78
C GLN A 201 17.96 -6.37 -14.24
N LEU A 202 17.43 -7.47 -14.75
CA LEU A 202 17.58 -7.87 -16.15
C LEU A 202 16.43 -7.32 -17.00
N ASP A 203 16.65 -7.08 -18.28
CA ASP A 203 15.63 -6.62 -19.23
C ASP A 203 14.65 -7.72 -19.67
N SER A 204 14.55 -8.79 -18.90
CA SER A 204 13.67 -9.94 -19.18
C SER A 204 12.72 -10.22 -18.03
N THR A 205 11.49 -10.53 -18.37
CA THR A 205 10.45 -10.94 -17.41
C THR A 205 10.45 -12.45 -17.23
N TYR A 206 9.94 -12.92 -16.11
CA TYR A 206 9.64 -14.34 -15.93
C TYR A 206 8.22 -14.67 -16.36
N SER A 207 8.00 -15.92 -16.82
CA SER A 207 6.79 -16.35 -17.52
C SER A 207 5.59 -16.55 -16.58
N GLU A 208 5.80 -17.03 -15.36
CA GLU A 208 4.70 -17.29 -14.43
C GLU A 208 4.20 -16.00 -13.76
N SER A 209 2.89 -15.95 -13.44
CA SER A 209 2.36 -14.82 -12.68
C SER A 209 2.87 -14.87 -11.23
N ARG A 210 3.02 -13.70 -10.62
CA ARG A 210 3.48 -13.58 -9.23
C ARG A 210 2.53 -14.30 -8.27
N GLU A 211 1.22 -14.22 -8.51
CA GLU A 211 0.17 -14.83 -7.69
C GLU A 211 0.31 -16.35 -7.67
N VAL A 212 0.58 -16.95 -8.83
CA VAL A 212 0.81 -18.41 -8.96
C VAL A 212 2.07 -18.82 -8.20
N LEU A 213 3.17 -18.07 -8.35
CA LEU A 213 4.41 -18.34 -7.64
C LEU A 213 4.25 -18.18 -6.13
N LEU A 214 3.54 -17.16 -5.66
CA LEU A 214 3.24 -16.96 -4.24
C LEU A 214 2.43 -18.12 -3.67
N LYS A 215 1.41 -18.59 -4.40
CA LYS A 215 0.59 -19.73 -3.99
C LYS A 215 1.43 -21.00 -3.89
N LYS A 216 2.27 -21.28 -4.89
CA LYS A 216 3.19 -22.44 -4.87
C LYS A 216 4.18 -22.35 -3.70
N TRP A 217 4.73 -21.18 -3.43
CA TRP A 217 5.64 -20.95 -2.33
C TRP A 217 4.97 -21.15 -0.97
N ARG A 218 3.79 -20.55 -0.73
CA ARG A 218 3.03 -20.72 0.50
C ARG A 218 2.71 -22.18 0.78
N LEU A 219 2.25 -22.93 -0.23
CA LEU A 219 1.99 -24.36 -0.11
C LEU A 219 3.25 -25.14 0.28
N LYS A 220 4.40 -24.79 -0.31
CA LYS A 220 5.67 -25.45 -0.01
C LYS A 220 6.15 -25.17 1.41
N GLU A 221 5.99 -23.95 1.90
CA GLU A 221 6.41 -23.54 3.26
C GLU A 221 5.37 -23.91 4.34
N GLY A 222 4.23 -24.51 3.96
CA GLY A 222 3.18 -24.87 4.90
C GLY A 222 2.44 -23.65 5.48
N ILE A 223 2.52 -22.49 4.82
CA ILE A 223 1.84 -21.29 5.23
C ILE A 223 0.38 -21.40 4.78
N CYS A 224 -0.51 -21.79 5.71
CA CYS A 224 -1.95 -21.73 5.46
C CYS A 224 -2.38 -20.31 5.19
N GLU A 225 -3.27 -20.10 4.23
CA GLU A 225 -4.02 -18.85 4.12
C GLU A 225 -4.93 -18.75 5.36
N GLU A 226 -4.45 -18.12 6.44
CA GLU A 226 -5.39 -17.53 7.37
C GLU A 226 -6.19 -16.52 6.54
N LYS A 227 -7.51 -16.70 6.50
CA LYS A 227 -8.41 -15.71 5.92
C LYS A 227 -8.24 -14.45 6.76
N GLU A 228 -7.33 -13.59 6.34
CA GLU A 228 -7.31 -12.21 6.83
C GLU A 228 -8.66 -11.59 6.45
N TYR A 229 -9.33 -11.04 7.44
CA TYR A 229 -10.67 -10.44 7.45
C TYR A 229 -10.87 -9.33 6.42
#